data_5582f96170b5169bc451cdb3482ea78b
#
_entry.id   5582f96170b5169bc451cdb3482ea78b
#
_cell.length_a   1.000
_cell.length_b   1.000
_cell.length_c   1.000
_cell.angle_alpha   90.00
_cell.angle_beta   90.00
_cell.angle_gamma   90.00
#
_symmetry.space_group_name_H-M   'P 1'
#
loop_
_entity.id
_entity.type
_entity.pdbx_description
1 polymer ?
#
loop_
_entity_poly.entity_id
_entity_poly.type
_entity_poly.pdbx_seq_one_letter_code
_entity_poly.pdbx_strand_id
1 'polypeptide(L)'
;MKFEKIFIFLITLILLLTLTGCTGGVYRQPDQQYLVSGIAFKRDKSRIIAFAETVVVNTESTEQGVSRHVFSATGNTAEESLLNLSGKISKPLLFDHCGLIAIDEALSSEQFRQVIDYCKKNEEINLAAYMISSENTDTIFDCEPVSTLTVSYDLLGVIDRVEFLNGIKFHNRYYEVCANKLRESRCFFLPLVSVNKGEYILSGGDVYIDNKMVDSLELTEGALYCLLTDNFSDGKFEDFEISDSKTRFECNLREDTLYITLKIKADLKKGDSSHLSEKIERTLENLRGNTDIFGFKDRISRKYRNIWNTVKDNYNFYYTNAKIEVKYEF
;
A
#
# COMPACT_ATOMS: atom_id res chain seq x y z
N MET A 1 26.42 -56.44 -17.91
CA MET A 1 24.99 -56.89 -18.00
C MET A 1 24.23 -56.88 -16.67
N LYS A 2 24.69 -57.50 -15.57
CA LYS A 2 23.95 -57.45 -14.29
C LYS A 2 23.97 -56.07 -13.64
N PHE A 3 25.08 -55.34 -13.65
CA PHE A 3 25.25 -53.98 -13.09
C PHE A 3 24.40 -52.94 -13.84
N GLU A 4 24.34 -53.01 -15.14
CA GLU A 4 23.52 -52.09 -15.95
C GLU A 4 22.02 -52.21 -15.65
N LYS A 5 21.55 -53.45 -15.49
CA LYS A 5 20.12 -53.73 -15.15
C LYS A 5 19.78 -53.17 -13.75
N ILE A 6 20.68 -53.32 -12.79
CA ILE A 6 20.51 -52.77 -11.42
C ILE A 6 20.49 -51.25 -11.45
N PHE A 7 21.37 -50.64 -12.22
CA PHE A 7 21.45 -49.17 -12.38
C PHE A 7 20.19 -48.60 -13.03
N ILE A 8 19.70 -49.20 -14.10
CA ILE A 8 18.45 -48.82 -14.77
C ILE A 8 17.26 -48.97 -13.81
N PHE A 9 17.20 -50.08 -13.07
CA PHE A 9 16.14 -50.27 -12.08
C PHE A 9 16.16 -49.23 -10.97
N LEU A 10 17.33 -48.81 -10.47
CA LEU A 10 17.49 -47.77 -9.46
C LEU A 10 17.05 -46.40 -9.97
N ILE A 11 17.41 -46.06 -11.21
CA ILE A 11 16.99 -44.80 -11.85
C ILE A 11 15.47 -44.78 -12.05
N THR A 12 14.88 -45.88 -12.50
CA THR A 12 13.44 -45.99 -12.71
C THR A 12 12.69 -45.89 -11.37
N LEU A 13 13.23 -46.48 -10.31
CA LEU A 13 12.67 -46.40 -8.95
C LEU A 13 12.72 -44.97 -8.40
N ILE A 14 13.84 -44.26 -8.60
CA ILE A 14 14.00 -42.83 -8.22
C ILE A 14 13.01 -41.98 -9.02
N LEU A 15 12.87 -42.20 -10.32
CA LEU A 15 11.92 -41.47 -11.17
C LEU A 15 10.47 -41.71 -10.74
N LEU A 16 10.10 -42.93 -10.37
CA LEU A 16 8.79 -43.26 -9.83
C LEU A 16 8.51 -42.59 -8.47
N LEU A 17 9.53 -42.49 -7.61
CA LEU A 17 9.41 -41.81 -6.32
C LEU A 17 9.29 -40.29 -6.45
N THR A 18 9.88 -39.69 -7.52
CA THR A 18 9.73 -38.24 -7.78
C THR A 18 8.38 -37.88 -8.40
N LEU A 19 7.69 -38.83 -9.03
CA LEU A 19 6.35 -38.63 -9.60
C LEU A 19 5.22 -38.65 -8.55
N THR A 20 5.47 -39.14 -7.33
CA THR A 20 4.48 -39.15 -6.24
C THR A 20 4.44 -37.88 -5.38
N GLY A 21 5.26 -36.89 -5.69
CA GLY A 21 5.37 -35.67 -4.91
C GLY A 21 4.43 -34.56 -5.38
N CYS A 22 3.14 -34.63 -5.07
CA CYS A 22 2.21 -33.49 -4.97
C CYS A 22 0.78 -33.95 -4.67
N THR A 23 0.56 -34.68 -3.59
CA THR A 23 -0.81 -35.04 -3.15
C THR A 23 -1.15 -34.61 -1.74
N GLY A 24 -0.52 -33.52 -1.25
CA GLY A 24 -0.78 -32.98 0.11
C GLY A 24 -1.79 -31.84 0.17
N GLY A 25 -2.21 -31.25 -0.95
CA GLY A 25 -3.21 -30.18 -0.99
C GLY A 25 -4.63 -30.77 -1.10
N VAL A 26 -5.54 -30.33 -0.21
CA VAL A 26 -6.97 -30.57 -0.43
C VAL A 26 -7.37 -29.74 -1.66
N TYR A 27 -7.34 -30.38 -2.85
CA TYR A 27 -7.82 -29.74 -4.08
C TYR A 27 -9.33 -29.51 -3.93
N ARG A 28 -9.71 -28.22 -3.81
CA ARG A 28 -11.11 -27.80 -3.83
C ARG A 28 -11.41 -27.23 -5.22
N GLN A 29 -12.56 -27.60 -5.77
CA GLN A 29 -12.98 -27.05 -7.05
C GLN A 29 -13.33 -25.55 -6.88
N PRO A 30 -13.11 -24.68 -7.89
CA PRO A 30 -13.39 -23.24 -7.80
C PRO A 30 -14.85 -22.91 -7.47
N ASP A 31 -15.80 -23.77 -7.85
CA ASP A 31 -17.23 -23.65 -7.53
C ASP A 31 -17.56 -23.96 -6.06
N GLN A 32 -16.66 -24.60 -5.32
CA GLN A 32 -16.81 -24.93 -3.91
C GLN A 32 -16.23 -23.89 -2.95
N GLN A 33 -15.77 -22.73 -3.46
CA GLN A 33 -15.10 -21.71 -2.71
C GLN A 33 -15.57 -20.31 -3.13
N TYR A 34 -15.41 -19.34 -2.22
CA TYR A 34 -15.48 -17.92 -2.53
C TYR A 34 -14.08 -17.39 -2.78
N LEU A 35 -13.77 -17.02 -4.02
CA LEU A 35 -12.49 -16.42 -4.38
C LEU A 35 -12.51 -14.95 -3.93
N VAL A 36 -11.73 -14.61 -2.93
CA VAL A 36 -11.64 -13.24 -2.39
C VAL A 36 -10.81 -12.39 -3.34
N SER A 37 -11.40 -11.36 -3.93
CA SER A 37 -10.70 -10.37 -4.77
C SER A 37 -10.14 -9.22 -3.94
N GLY A 38 -10.83 -8.84 -2.85
CA GLY A 38 -10.40 -7.79 -1.94
C GLY A 38 -11.04 -7.91 -0.57
N ILE A 39 -10.37 -7.32 0.39
CA ILE A 39 -10.86 -7.19 1.78
C ILE A 39 -10.82 -5.73 2.20
N ALA A 40 -11.75 -5.34 3.07
CA ALA A 40 -11.78 -4.01 3.63
C ALA A 40 -12.03 -4.06 5.14
N PHE A 41 -11.47 -3.12 5.87
CA PHE A 41 -11.58 -3.03 7.32
C PHE A 41 -12.03 -1.64 7.74
N LYS A 42 -13.22 -1.56 8.35
CA LYS A 42 -13.83 -0.33 8.85
C LYS A 42 -13.82 -0.30 10.37
N ARG A 43 -13.61 0.90 10.92
CA ARG A 43 -13.77 1.13 12.36
C ARG A 43 -15.24 1.19 12.75
N ASP A 44 -15.64 0.42 13.76
CA ASP A 44 -16.92 0.54 14.47
C ASP A 44 -16.64 0.74 15.97
N LYS A 45 -16.40 1.97 16.38
CA LYS A 45 -15.99 2.34 17.74
C LYS A 45 -14.71 1.60 18.17
N SER A 46 -14.83 0.63 19.09
CA SER A 46 -13.73 -0.22 19.52
C SER A 46 -13.58 -1.50 18.69
N ARG A 47 -14.55 -1.80 17.81
CA ARG A 47 -14.59 -3.02 17.00
C ARG A 47 -14.15 -2.74 15.57
N ILE A 48 -13.98 -3.81 14.81
CA ILE A 48 -13.65 -3.79 13.39
C ILE A 48 -14.75 -4.51 12.62
N ILE A 49 -15.21 -3.90 11.53
CA ILE A 49 -16.05 -4.56 10.54
C ILE A 49 -15.13 -4.96 9.39
N ALA A 50 -15.08 -6.25 9.06
CA ALA A 50 -14.41 -6.74 7.86
C ALA A 50 -15.43 -6.94 6.75
N PHE A 51 -15.03 -6.56 5.54
CA PHE A 51 -15.75 -6.82 4.29
C PHE A 51 -14.88 -7.70 3.40
N ALA A 52 -15.50 -8.60 2.66
CA ALA A 52 -14.83 -9.39 1.63
C ALA A 52 -15.63 -9.31 0.33
N GLU A 53 -14.99 -8.79 -0.71
CA GLU A 53 -15.48 -8.89 -2.07
C GLU A 53 -15.04 -10.22 -2.65
N THR A 54 -15.98 -11.00 -3.17
CA THR A 54 -15.74 -12.36 -3.60
C THR A 54 -16.35 -12.64 -4.97
N VAL A 55 -15.78 -13.62 -5.63
CA VAL A 55 -16.25 -14.16 -6.91
C VAL A 55 -16.54 -15.64 -6.75
N VAL A 56 -17.65 -16.11 -7.31
CA VAL A 56 -18.03 -17.52 -7.37
C VAL A 56 -18.25 -17.93 -8.81
N VAL A 57 -17.68 -19.06 -9.19
CA VAL A 57 -17.95 -19.70 -10.47
C VAL A 57 -19.18 -20.61 -10.28
N ASN A 58 -20.26 -20.35 -11.03
CA ASN A 58 -21.47 -21.18 -11.00
C ASN A 58 -21.38 -22.23 -12.09
N THR A 59 -21.20 -23.49 -11.68
CA THR A 59 -21.13 -24.64 -12.61
C THR A 59 -22.46 -25.37 -12.75
N GLU A 60 -23.41 -25.12 -11.84
CA GLU A 60 -24.70 -25.84 -11.77
C GLU A 60 -25.82 -25.24 -12.61
N SER A 61 -25.67 -24.01 -13.12
CA SER A 61 -26.67 -23.38 -13.99
C SER A 61 -26.38 -23.64 -15.46
N THR A 62 -27.42 -23.79 -16.28
CA THR A 62 -27.34 -23.88 -17.75
C THR A 62 -26.65 -22.64 -18.36
N GLU A 63 -26.54 -21.57 -17.64
CA GLU A 63 -25.70 -20.41 -17.93
C GLU A 63 -24.47 -20.50 -17.01
N GLN A 64 -23.34 -20.96 -17.56
CA GLN A 64 -22.04 -20.86 -16.89
C GLN A 64 -21.76 -19.37 -16.63
N GLY A 65 -21.91 -18.95 -15.41
CA GLY A 65 -21.79 -17.55 -14.98
C GLY A 65 -20.86 -17.39 -13.80
N VAL A 66 -20.30 -16.20 -13.69
CA VAL A 66 -19.54 -15.75 -12.54
C VAL A 66 -20.39 -14.75 -11.78
N SER A 67 -20.56 -14.93 -10.48
CA SER A 67 -21.29 -13.97 -9.63
C SER A 67 -20.36 -13.35 -8.60
N ARG A 68 -20.55 -12.04 -8.38
CA ARG A 68 -19.87 -11.25 -7.37
C ARG A 68 -20.74 -11.16 -6.12
N HIS A 69 -20.12 -11.28 -4.96
CA HIS A 69 -20.78 -11.11 -3.67
C HIS A 69 -19.90 -10.31 -2.72
N VAL A 70 -20.53 -9.51 -1.86
CA VAL A 70 -19.87 -8.78 -0.79
C VAL A 70 -20.44 -9.28 0.54
N PHE A 71 -19.56 -9.74 1.42
CA PHE A 71 -19.94 -10.22 2.75
C PHE A 71 -19.30 -9.33 3.82
N SER A 72 -19.95 -9.18 4.96
CA SER A 72 -19.39 -8.45 6.08
C SER A 72 -19.69 -9.09 7.43
N ALA A 73 -18.80 -8.87 8.38
CA ALA A 73 -19.00 -9.22 9.76
C ALA A 73 -18.17 -8.33 10.70
N THR A 74 -18.64 -8.21 11.94
CA THR A 74 -18.01 -7.42 12.99
C THR A 74 -17.29 -8.34 13.98
N GLY A 75 -16.12 -7.93 14.44
CA GLY A 75 -15.36 -8.58 15.51
C GLY A 75 -14.65 -7.54 16.39
N ASN A 76 -14.07 -7.98 17.50
CA ASN A 76 -13.25 -7.11 18.35
C ASN A 76 -11.85 -6.90 17.76
N THR A 77 -11.43 -7.80 16.86
CA THR A 77 -10.16 -7.74 16.12
C THR A 77 -10.41 -8.01 14.64
N ALA A 78 -9.42 -7.71 13.80
CA ALA A 78 -9.48 -8.04 12.37
C ALA A 78 -9.63 -9.55 12.13
N GLU A 79 -8.91 -10.37 12.92
CA GLU A 79 -8.99 -11.84 12.85
C GLU A 79 -10.39 -12.33 13.24
N GLU A 80 -10.96 -11.83 14.35
CA GLU A 80 -12.31 -12.21 14.79
C GLU A 80 -13.38 -11.79 13.79
N SER A 81 -13.27 -10.60 13.18
CA SER A 81 -14.23 -10.14 12.19
C SER A 81 -14.27 -11.04 10.94
N LEU A 82 -13.12 -11.48 10.44
CA LEU A 82 -13.04 -12.41 9.30
C LEU A 82 -13.45 -13.83 9.68
N LEU A 83 -13.16 -14.29 10.90
CA LEU A 83 -13.66 -15.56 11.42
C LEU A 83 -15.19 -15.55 11.51
N ASN A 84 -15.78 -14.48 12.06
CA ASN A 84 -17.23 -14.30 12.13
C ASN A 84 -17.86 -14.21 10.73
N LEU A 85 -17.16 -13.62 9.75
CA LEU A 85 -17.60 -13.59 8.36
C LEU A 85 -17.62 -15.00 7.79
N SER A 86 -16.55 -15.77 7.96
CA SER A 86 -16.47 -17.16 7.52
C SER A 86 -17.55 -18.05 8.16
N GLY A 87 -17.98 -17.76 9.38
CA GLY A 87 -19.08 -18.48 10.05
C GLY A 87 -20.48 -18.16 9.52
N LYS A 88 -20.66 -17.15 8.68
CA LYS A 88 -21.94 -16.74 8.08
C LYS A 88 -22.16 -17.24 6.65
N ILE A 89 -21.11 -17.74 6.00
CA ILE A 89 -21.13 -18.13 4.59
C ILE A 89 -21.03 -19.63 4.42
N SER A 90 -21.59 -20.14 3.33
CA SER A 90 -21.73 -21.58 3.08
C SER A 90 -20.47 -22.23 2.51
N LYS A 91 -19.58 -21.46 1.89
CA LYS A 91 -18.35 -21.94 1.25
C LYS A 91 -17.16 -21.23 1.89
N PRO A 92 -15.98 -21.86 2.00
CA PRO A 92 -14.79 -21.23 2.55
C PRO A 92 -14.29 -20.08 1.67
N LEU A 93 -13.68 -19.08 2.31
CA LEU A 93 -12.97 -17.99 1.64
C LEU A 93 -11.58 -18.48 1.21
N LEU A 94 -11.21 -18.19 -0.02
CA LEU A 94 -9.87 -18.42 -0.57
C LEU A 94 -9.23 -17.05 -0.87
N PHE A 95 -8.12 -16.74 -0.19
CA PHE A 95 -7.46 -15.43 -0.26
C PHE A 95 -6.32 -15.36 -1.27
N ASP A 96 -5.96 -16.43 -1.97
CA ASP A 96 -4.87 -16.49 -2.96
C ASP A 96 -5.01 -15.42 -4.07
N HIS A 97 -6.25 -15.00 -4.33
CA HIS A 97 -6.61 -13.98 -5.32
C HIS A 97 -6.88 -12.61 -4.72
N CYS A 98 -6.64 -12.42 -3.41
CA CYS A 98 -6.83 -11.12 -2.76
C CYS A 98 -5.81 -10.12 -3.26
N GLY A 99 -6.25 -9.25 -4.17
CA GLY A 99 -5.43 -8.21 -4.79
C GLY A 99 -5.49 -6.86 -4.06
N LEU A 100 -6.52 -6.63 -3.22
CA LEU A 100 -6.77 -5.34 -2.56
C LEU A 100 -7.03 -5.50 -1.07
N ILE A 101 -6.41 -4.63 -0.27
CA ILE A 101 -6.66 -4.45 1.16
C ILE A 101 -7.03 -2.98 1.39
N ALA A 102 -8.30 -2.69 1.66
CA ALA A 102 -8.78 -1.34 1.95
C ALA A 102 -8.81 -1.08 3.46
N ILE A 103 -8.30 0.07 3.86
CA ILE A 103 -8.16 0.49 5.26
C ILE A 103 -8.97 1.75 5.49
N ASP A 104 -9.83 1.73 6.49
CA ASP A 104 -10.52 2.91 6.98
C ASP A 104 -9.49 3.87 7.63
N GLU A 105 -9.45 5.12 7.19
CA GLU A 105 -8.58 6.16 7.75
C GLU A 105 -8.81 6.38 9.26
N ALA A 106 -10.03 6.12 9.73
CA ALA A 106 -10.40 6.25 11.13
C ALA A 106 -9.87 5.11 12.03
N LEU A 107 -9.24 4.04 11.48
CA LEU A 107 -8.64 2.99 12.30
C LEU A 107 -7.60 3.56 13.25
N SER A 108 -7.66 3.15 14.52
CA SER A 108 -6.57 3.45 15.45
C SER A 108 -5.28 2.72 15.03
N SER A 109 -4.12 3.22 15.48
CA SER A 109 -2.82 2.55 15.23
C SER A 109 -2.82 1.08 15.64
N GLU A 110 -3.53 0.74 16.72
CA GLU A 110 -3.66 -0.64 17.20
C GLU A 110 -4.54 -1.48 16.27
N GLN A 111 -5.68 -0.95 15.82
CA GLN A 111 -6.56 -1.64 14.88
C GLN A 111 -5.86 -1.86 13.52
N PHE A 112 -5.18 -0.84 13.02
CA PHE A 112 -4.37 -0.96 11.80
C PHE A 112 -3.30 -2.06 11.97
N ARG A 113 -2.60 -2.08 13.11
CA ARG A 113 -1.60 -3.13 13.41
C ARG A 113 -2.22 -4.51 13.40
N GLN A 114 -3.43 -4.69 13.97
CA GLN A 114 -4.14 -5.97 13.96
C GLN A 114 -4.46 -6.44 12.52
N VAL A 115 -4.84 -5.53 11.62
CA VAL A 115 -5.05 -5.85 10.20
C VAL A 115 -3.75 -6.36 9.57
N ILE A 116 -2.65 -5.62 9.74
CA ILE A 116 -1.35 -6.03 9.20
C ILE A 116 -0.88 -7.37 9.76
N ASP A 117 -1.06 -7.58 11.07
CA ASP A 117 -0.64 -8.83 11.72
C ASP A 117 -1.50 -10.02 11.29
N TYR A 118 -2.81 -9.82 11.04
CA TYR A 118 -3.68 -10.83 10.45
C TYR A 118 -3.22 -11.20 9.02
N CYS A 119 -3.05 -10.20 8.15
CA CYS A 119 -2.60 -10.44 6.78
C CYS A 119 -1.23 -11.15 6.75
N LYS A 120 -0.35 -10.86 7.70
CA LYS A 120 0.95 -11.52 7.82
C LYS A 120 0.87 -12.98 8.26
N LYS A 121 -0.12 -13.32 9.10
CA LYS A 121 -0.34 -14.70 9.56
C LYS A 121 -1.04 -15.56 8.52
N ASN A 122 -1.86 -14.93 7.66
CA ASN A 122 -2.55 -15.61 6.60
C ASN A 122 -1.67 -15.71 5.36
N GLU A 123 -1.01 -16.86 5.20
CA GLU A 123 -0.07 -17.13 4.11
C GLU A 123 -0.72 -17.11 2.72
N GLU A 124 -2.07 -17.21 2.64
CA GLU A 124 -2.80 -17.11 1.38
C GLU A 124 -2.85 -15.67 0.84
N ILE A 125 -2.72 -14.65 1.71
CA ILE A 125 -2.74 -13.25 1.27
C ILE A 125 -1.41 -12.87 0.63
N ASN A 126 -1.47 -12.49 -0.65
CA ASN A 126 -0.28 -12.13 -1.41
C ASN A 126 0.40 -10.86 -0.83
N LEU A 127 1.70 -10.95 -0.61
CA LEU A 127 2.51 -9.79 -0.18
C LEU A 127 2.48 -8.62 -1.18
N ALA A 128 2.19 -8.89 -2.46
CA ALA A 128 2.04 -7.88 -3.49
C ALA A 128 0.62 -7.29 -3.59
N ALA A 129 -0.33 -7.69 -2.71
CA ALA A 129 -1.64 -7.07 -2.65
C ALA A 129 -1.53 -5.55 -2.46
N TYR A 130 -2.38 -4.79 -3.15
CA TYR A 130 -2.44 -3.34 -2.98
C TYR A 130 -3.09 -2.98 -1.66
N MET A 131 -2.58 -1.96 -1.02
CA MET A 131 -3.23 -1.33 0.12
C MET A 131 -3.73 0.06 -0.26
N ILE A 132 -4.92 0.39 0.16
CA ILE A 132 -5.53 1.71 -0.04
C ILE A 132 -6.10 2.23 1.28
N SER A 133 -6.20 3.54 1.38
CA SER A 133 -6.97 4.23 2.41
C SER A 133 -8.34 4.64 1.86
N SER A 134 -9.36 4.68 2.69
CA SER A 134 -10.69 5.14 2.28
C SER A 134 -11.51 5.64 3.47
N GLU A 135 -12.22 6.75 3.29
CA GLU A 135 -13.26 7.24 4.21
C GLU A 135 -14.54 6.38 4.13
N ASN A 136 -14.78 5.76 2.98
CA ASN A 136 -16.01 5.06 2.65
C ASN A 136 -15.80 3.55 2.51
N THR A 137 -15.02 2.97 3.41
CA THR A 137 -14.59 1.57 3.35
C THR A 137 -15.76 0.59 3.31
N ASP A 138 -16.90 0.94 3.91
CA ASP A 138 -18.13 0.12 3.94
C ASP A 138 -18.89 0.11 2.60
N THR A 139 -18.72 1.12 1.77
CA THR A 139 -19.45 1.25 0.50
C THR A 139 -18.56 1.08 -0.73
N ILE A 140 -17.25 0.90 -0.55
CA ILE A 140 -16.32 0.78 -1.68
C ILE A 140 -16.66 -0.42 -2.57
N PHE A 141 -17.04 -1.54 -1.96
CA PHE A 141 -17.44 -2.73 -2.71
C PHE A 141 -18.91 -2.74 -3.13
N ASP A 142 -19.71 -1.70 -2.77
CA ASP A 142 -21.07 -1.53 -3.27
C ASP A 142 -21.11 -0.85 -4.65
N CYS A 143 -19.96 -0.27 -5.06
CA CYS A 143 -19.80 0.29 -6.40
C CYS A 143 -19.89 -0.81 -7.46
N GLU A 144 -20.36 -0.44 -8.66
CA GLU A 144 -20.30 -1.35 -9.80
C GLU A 144 -18.91 -1.31 -10.44
N PRO A 145 -18.32 -2.48 -10.72
CA PRO A 145 -17.06 -2.52 -11.46
C PRO A 145 -17.26 -2.07 -12.91
N VAL A 146 -16.30 -1.31 -13.45
CA VAL A 146 -16.40 -0.69 -14.78
C VAL A 146 -15.82 -1.56 -15.89
N SER A 147 -14.69 -2.20 -15.64
CA SER A 147 -13.90 -2.92 -16.68
C SER A 147 -13.54 -4.34 -16.31
N THR A 148 -13.70 -4.73 -15.06
CA THR A 148 -13.40 -6.08 -14.56
C THR A 148 -14.62 -6.73 -13.89
N LEU A 149 -14.44 -7.88 -13.25
CA LEU A 149 -15.50 -8.56 -12.51
C LEU A 149 -15.69 -8.02 -11.08
N THR A 150 -14.73 -7.26 -10.56
CA THR A 150 -14.72 -6.81 -9.17
C THR A 150 -14.18 -5.40 -9.06
N VAL A 151 -14.67 -4.64 -8.10
CA VAL A 151 -14.17 -3.29 -7.79
C VAL A 151 -12.71 -3.34 -7.37
N SER A 152 -12.30 -4.38 -6.66
CA SER A 152 -10.91 -4.56 -6.26
C SER A 152 -9.96 -4.52 -7.44
N TYR A 153 -10.21 -5.31 -8.49
CA TYR A 153 -9.35 -5.36 -9.68
C TYR A 153 -9.42 -4.09 -10.54
N ASP A 154 -10.58 -3.42 -10.60
CA ASP A 154 -10.68 -2.13 -11.27
C ASP A 154 -9.82 -1.07 -10.57
N LEU A 155 -9.85 -1.04 -9.24
CA LEU A 155 -9.04 -0.10 -8.45
C LEU A 155 -7.54 -0.31 -8.64
N LEU A 156 -7.07 -1.54 -8.79
CA LEU A 156 -5.66 -1.78 -9.11
C LEU A 156 -5.27 -1.05 -10.40
N GLY A 157 -6.08 -1.21 -11.44
CA GLY A 157 -5.86 -0.54 -12.73
C GLY A 157 -5.92 0.98 -12.64
N VAL A 158 -6.84 1.53 -11.84
CA VAL A 158 -6.95 2.98 -11.60
C VAL A 158 -5.71 3.51 -10.89
N ILE A 159 -5.23 2.83 -9.85
CA ILE A 159 -4.04 3.23 -9.09
C ILE A 159 -2.81 3.21 -10.01
N ASP A 160 -2.56 2.11 -10.73
CA ASP A 160 -1.42 2.00 -11.64
C ASP A 160 -1.46 3.10 -12.73
N ARG A 161 -2.66 3.43 -13.23
CA ARG A 161 -2.83 4.50 -14.22
C ARG A 161 -2.53 5.88 -13.64
N VAL A 162 -3.00 6.18 -12.43
CA VAL A 162 -2.72 7.47 -11.77
C VAL A 162 -1.24 7.60 -11.42
N GLU A 163 -0.61 6.56 -10.91
CA GLU A 163 0.84 6.54 -10.69
C GLU A 163 1.60 6.86 -11.99
N PHE A 164 1.24 6.20 -13.08
CA PHE A 164 1.87 6.41 -14.38
C PHE A 164 1.64 7.82 -14.94
N LEU A 165 0.41 8.34 -14.86
CA LEU A 165 0.08 9.64 -15.46
C LEU A 165 0.58 10.83 -14.63
N ASN A 166 0.49 10.74 -13.31
CA ASN A 166 0.80 11.84 -12.40
C ASN A 166 2.19 11.75 -11.79
N GLY A 167 2.93 10.69 -12.04
CA GLY A 167 4.27 10.49 -11.50
C GLY A 167 4.32 10.23 -9.99
N ILE A 168 3.17 10.08 -9.36
CA ILE A 168 3.06 9.78 -7.92
C ILE A 168 3.47 8.32 -7.71
N LYS A 169 4.31 8.07 -6.72
CA LYS A 169 4.62 6.72 -6.29
C LYS A 169 4.12 6.49 -4.88
N PHE A 170 3.02 5.78 -4.78
CA PHE A 170 2.49 5.34 -3.49
C PHE A 170 3.32 4.20 -2.89
N HIS A 171 3.23 4.02 -1.59
CA HIS A 171 3.71 2.81 -0.90
C HIS A 171 2.53 1.81 -0.79
N ASN A 172 1.96 1.48 -1.94
CA ASN A 172 0.68 0.81 -2.06
C ASN A 172 0.76 -0.72 -1.99
N ARG A 173 1.94 -1.31 -1.86
CA ARG A 173 2.06 -2.76 -1.74
C ARG A 173 2.12 -3.17 -0.27
N TYR A 174 1.41 -4.24 0.09
CA TYR A 174 1.39 -4.75 1.46
C TYR A 174 2.81 -5.01 2.00
N TYR A 175 3.73 -5.56 1.18
CA TYR A 175 5.13 -5.77 1.60
C TYR A 175 5.87 -4.47 1.93
N GLU A 176 5.55 -3.35 1.26
CA GLU A 176 6.16 -2.04 1.54
C GLU A 176 5.71 -1.49 2.88
N VAL A 177 4.42 -1.62 3.18
CA VAL A 177 3.87 -1.24 4.50
C VAL A 177 4.48 -2.09 5.61
N CYS A 178 4.64 -3.40 5.39
CA CYS A 178 5.35 -4.28 6.32
C CYS A 178 6.81 -3.89 6.52
N ALA A 179 7.52 -3.53 5.44
CA ALA A 179 8.92 -3.13 5.49
C ALA A 179 9.11 -1.80 6.25
N ASN A 180 8.13 -0.91 6.23
CA ASN A 180 8.18 0.35 6.98
C ASN A 180 8.22 0.15 8.50
N LYS A 181 7.77 -0.99 9.04
CA LYS A 181 7.95 -1.34 10.47
C LYS A 181 9.41 -1.41 10.90
N LEU A 182 10.34 -1.62 9.97
CA LEU A 182 11.78 -1.69 10.21
C LEU A 182 12.48 -0.32 10.11
N ARG A 183 11.74 0.74 9.76
CA ARG A 183 12.26 2.10 9.58
C ARG A 183 12.02 2.94 10.83
N GLU A 184 12.90 3.90 11.06
CA GLU A 184 12.79 4.83 12.19
C GLU A 184 11.58 5.78 12.07
N SER A 185 11.24 6.22 10.85
CA SER A 185 10.09 7.10 10.61
C SER A 185 8.75 6.36 10.54
N ARG A 186 8.76 5.08 10.17
CA ARG A 186 7.54 4.27 9.89
C ARG A 186 6.49 5.04 9.07
N CYS A 187 6.98 5.90 8.16
CA CYS A 187 6.15 6.74 7.31
C CYS A 187 5.88 6.03 5.98
N PHE A 188 4.62 6.03 5.53
CA PHE A 188 4.22 5.53 4.23
C PHE A 188 3.01 6.30 3.69
N PHE A 189 2.83 6.29 2.38
CA PHE A 189 1.84 7.04 1.64
C PHE A 189 0.95 6.09 0.86
N LEU A 190 -0.33 5.97 1.24
CA LEU A 190 -1.31 5.09 0.60
C LEU A 190 -2.20 5.89 -0.35
N PRO A 191 -2.64 5.29 -1.48
CA PRO A 191 -3.66 5.91 -2.32
C PRO A 191 -4.97 6.05 -1.54
N LEU A 192 -5.59 7.25 -1.62
CA LEU A 192 -6.89 7.54 -1.03
C LEU A 192 -7.99 7.34 -2.07
N VAL A 193 -8.90 6.42 -1.78
CA VAL A 193 -10.07 6.13 -2.60
C VAL A 193 -11.33 6.60 -1.89
N SER A 194 -12.06 7.51 -2.51
CA SER A 194 -13.36 7.99 -2.05
C SER A 194 -14.48 7.39 -2.89
N VAL A 195 -15.67 7.27 -2.30
CA VAL A 195 -16.89 6.85 -3.01
C VAL A 195 -17.86 8.03 -3.08
N ASN A 196 -18.28 8.37 -4.30
CA ASN A 196 -19.25 9.43 -4.54
C ASN A 196 -20.34 8.92 -5.49
N LYS A 197 -21.60 8.94 -5.06
CA LYS A 197 -22.78 8.50 -5.84
C LYS A 197 -22.63 7.09 -6.46
N GLY A 198 -22.00 6.18 -5.76
CA GLY A 198 -21.79 4.79 -6.22
C GLY A 198 -20.62 4.61 -7.20
N GLU A 199 -19.81 5.64 -7.39
CA GLU A 199 -18.58 5.59 -8.18
C GLU A 199 -17.36 5.76 -7.27
N TYR A 200 -16.30 5.00 -7.49
CA TYR A 200 -15.04 5.14 -6.78
C TYR A 200 -14.11 6.11 -7.55
N ILE A 201 -13.42 6.94 -6.78
CA ILE A 201 -12.50 7.96 -7.30
C ILE A 201 -11.20 7.90 -6.50
N LEU A 202 -10.06 7.82 -7.18
CA LEU A 202 -8.76 8.05 -6.55
C LEU A 202 -8.57 9.56 -6.38
N SER A 203 -8.77 10.06 -5.17
CA SER A 203 -8.79 11.49 -4.85
C SER A 203 -7.43 12.06 -4.44
N GLY A 204 -6.48 11.20 -4.08
CA GLY A 204 -5.17 11.62 -3.58
C GLY A 204 -4.46 10.51 -2.85
N GLY A 205 -3.87 10.83 -1.70
CA GLY A 205 -3.25 9.83 -0.84
C GLY A 205 -3.15 10.28 0.61
N ASP A 206 -3.13 9.31 1.51
CA ASP A 206 -3.00 9.48 2.94
C ASP A 206 -1.61 9.15 3.43
N VAL A 207 -1.06 10.03 4.24
CA VAL A 207 0.23 9.84 4.91
C VAL A 207 -0.02 9.17 6.26
N TYR A 208 0.64 8.05 6.46
CA TYR A 208 0.60 7.29 7.72
C TYR A 208 1.94 7.35 8.43
N ILE A 209 1.90 7.53 9.75
CA ILE A 209 3.05 7.39 10.64
C ILE A 209 2.66 6.51 11.82
N ASP A 210 3.50 5.52 12.14
CA ASP A 210 3.25 4.56 13.21
C ASP A 210 1.86 3.90 13.13
N ASN A 211 1.41 3.58 11.90
CA ASN A 211 0.11 2.99 11.58
C ASN A 211 -1.10 3.91 11.88
N LYS A 212 -0.89 5.21 11.95
CA LYS A 212 -1.96 6.20 12.12
C LYS A 212 -1.92 7.16 10.95
N MET A 213 -3.07 7.43 10.35
CA MET A 213 -3.23 8.49 9.35
C MET A 213 -2.99 9.84 10.04
N VAL A 214 -2.15 10.66 9.45
CA VAL A 214 -1.71 11.95 10.00
C VAL A 214 -2.00 13.12 9.07
N ASP A 215 -2.09 12.87 7.78
CA ASP A 215 -2.39 13.88 6.77
C ASP A 215 -3.01 13.26 5.53
N SER A 216 -3.79 14.04 4.79
CA SER A 216 -4.43 13.63 3.53
C SER A 216 -4.11 14.65 2.45
N LEU A 217 -3.58 14.20 1.34
CA LEU A 217 -3.05 15.03 0.26
C LEU A 217 -3.88 14.83 -1.01
N GLU A 218 -4.32 15.91 -1.64
CA GLU A 218 -4.88 15.84 -2.99
C GLU A 218 -3.81 15.40 -4.02
N LEU A 219 -4.22 15.00 -5.22
CA LEU A 219 -3.28 14.48 -6.24
C LEU A 219 -2.12 15.42 -6.54
N THR A 220 -2.38 16.72 -6.66
CA THR A 220 -1.32 17.73 -6.90
C THR A 220 -0.34 17.82 -5.73
N GLU A 221 -0.87 17.90 -4.50
CA GLU A 221 -0.04 17.93 -3.30
C GLU A 221 0.74 16.62 -3.13
N GLY A 222 0.11 15.49 -3.45
CA GLY A 222 0.75 14.17 -3.48
C GLY A 222 1.92 14.10 -4.46
N ALA A 223 1.79 14.69 -5.65
CA ALA A 223 2.89 14.77 -6.62
C ALA A 223 4.06 15.61 -6.09
N LEU A 224 3.77 16.77 -5.50
CA LEU A 224 4.79 17.66 -4.89
C LEU A 224 5.45 17.00 -3.65
N TYR A 225 4.66 16.30 -2.83
CA TYR A 225 5.17 15.47 -1.73
C TYR A 225 6.11 14.37 -2.23
N CYS A 226 5.74 13.70 -3.33
CA CYS A 226 6.59 12.68 -3.94
C CYS A 226 7.90 13.25 -4.49
N LEU A 227 7.89 14.47 -5.08
CA LEU A 227 9.11 15.20 -5.45
C LEU A 227 10.01 15.45 -4.24
N LEU A 228 9.45 15.97 -3.13
CA LEU A 228 10.19 16.26 -1.90
C LEU A 228 10.77 15.00 -1.25
N THR A 229 10.10 13.85 -1.41
CA THR A 229 10.49 12.58 -0.77
C THR A 229 11.26 11.62 -1.68
N ASP A 230 11.63 12.04 -2.90
CA ASP A 230 12.32 11.20 -3.91
C ASP A 230 11.48 9.98 -4.34
N ASN A 231 10.16 10.14 -4.36
CA ASN A 231 9.17 9.14 -4.76
C ASN A 231 8.35 9.57 -6.00
N PHE A 232 8.82 10.59 -6.72
CA PHE A 232 8.21 11.02 -7.98
C PHE A 232 8.92 10.31 -9.14
N SER A 233 8.13 9.86 -10.11
CA SER A 233 8.62 9.39 -11.40
C SER A 233 8.27 10.41 -12.50
N ASP A 234 8.27 9.98 -13.75
CA ASP A 234 7.79 10.80 -14.86
C ASP A 234 6.27 10.99 -14.75
N GLY A 235 5.78 12.23 -14.88
CA GLY A 235 4.35 12.50 -14.74
C GLY A 235 3.93 13.92 -15.05
N LYS A 236 2.61 14.10 -15.03
CA LYS A 236 1.94 15.40 -15.29
C LYS A 236 0.99 15.71 -14.13
N PHE A 237 1.06 16.93 -13.65
CA PHE A 237 0.08 17.48 -12.72
C PHE A 237 -0.12 18.96 -13.00
N GLU A 238 -1.35 19.41 -12.97
CA GLU A 238 -1.73 20.76 -13.41
C GLU A 238 -1.09 21.14 -14.77
N ASP A 239 -0.32 22.22 -14.79
CA ASP A 239 0.36 22.72 -15.98
C ASP A 239 1.81 22.20 -16.14
N PHE A 240 2.26 21.36 -15.23
CA PHE A 240 3.62 20.82 -15.21
C PHE A 240 3.71 19.43 -15.85
N GLU A 241 4.79 19.22 -16.60
CA GLU A 241 5.21 17.91 -17.08
C GLU A 241 6.70 17.73 -16.72
N ILE A 242 6.98 16.74 -15.89
CA ILE A 242 8.31 16.50 -15.32
C ILE A 242 8.76 15.09 -15.69
N SER A 243 10.02 14.97 -16.07
CA SER A 243 10.68 13.68 -16.29
C SER A 243 12.04 13.64 -15.57
N ASP A 244 12.57 12.45 -15.39
CA ASP A 244 13.91 12.18 -14.82
C ASP A 244 14.18 12.94 -13.52
N SER A 245 13.19 12.92 -12.60
CA SER A 245 13.32 13.62 -11.33
C SER A 245 14.13 12.83 -10.30
N LYS A 246 14.90 13.56 -9.49
CA LYS A 246 15.64 13.00 -8.37
C LYS A 246 15.83 14.02 -7.26
N THR A 247 15.49 13.65 -6.03
CA THR A 247 15.70 14.47 -4.86
C THR A 247 16.81 13.92 -3.97
N ARG A 248 17.88 14.69 -3.82
CA ARG A 248 18.98 14.35 -2.92
C ARG A 248 18.77 15.03 -1.58
N PHE A 249 18.91 14.25 -0.52
CA PHE A 249 18.83 14.72 0.87
C PHE A 249 20.22 14.90 1.45
N GLU A 250 20.51 16.09 1.98
CA GLU A 250 21.72 16.43 2.73
C GLU A 250 21.32 16.94 4.11
N CYS A 251 22.11 16.59 5.12
CA CYS A 251 21.85 16.99 6.50
C CYS A 251 23.14 17.41 7.21
N ASN A 252 23.05 18.46 8.00
CA ASN A 252 24.16 18.96 8.85
C ASN A 252 23.62 19.43 10.20
N LEU A 253 24.44 19.38 11.24
CA LEU A 253 24.14 19.90 12.57
C LEU A 253 25.16 20.98 12.89
N ARG A 254 24.71 22.22 13.19
CA ARG A 254 25.57 23.34 13.56
C ARG A 254 24.92 24.07 14.73
N GLU A 255 25.67 24.34 15.81
CA GLU A 255 25.18 25.08 16.97
C GLU A 255 23.79 24.60 17.44
N ASP A 256 23.63 23.29 17.58
CA ASP A 256 22.38 22.60 17.95
C ASP A 256 21.19 22.86 17.01
N THR A 257 21.44 23.40 15.82
CA THR A 257 20.41 23.56 14.77
C THR A 257 20.62 22.53 13.66
N LEU A 258 19.55 21.79 13.34
CA LEU A 258 19.51 20.85 12.23
C LEU A 258 19.29 21.60 10.92
N TYR A 259 20.18 21.43 9.96
CA TYR A 259 20.06 21.98 8.60
C TYR A 259 19.79 20.83 7.65
N ILE A 260 18.68 20.90 6.92
CA ILE A 260 18.28 19.94 5.91
C ILE A 260 18.26 20.64 4.56
N THR A 261 18.95 20.07 3.57
CA THR A 261 18.93 20.60 2.21
C THR A 261 18.38 19.52 1.29
N LEU A 262 17.30 19.84 0.58
CA LEU A 262 16.72 19.02 -0.48
C LEU A 262 17.21 19.57 -1.83
N LYS A 263 17.93 18.78 -2.60
CA LYS A 263 18.37 19.15 -3.96
C LYS A 263 17.52 18.39 -4.97
N ILE A 264 16.56 19.09 -5.54
CA ILE A 264 15.64 18.55 -6.56
C ILE A 264 16.27 18.82 -7.92
N LYS A 265 16.59 17.73 -8.61
CA LYS A 265 16.97 17.75 -10.02
C LYS A 265 15.83 17.15 -10.82
N ALA A 266 15.35 17.83 -11.87
CA ALA A 266 14.29 17.33 -12.71
C ALA A 266 14.36 17.96 -14.10
N ASP A 267 13.92 17.22 -15.12
CA ASP A 267 13.78 17.73 -16.48
C ASP A 267 12.34 18.22 -16.66
N LEU A 268 12.15 19.55 -16.59
CA LEU A 268 10.85 20.19 -16.74
C LEU A 268 10.52 20.33 -18.24
N LYS A 269 9.68 19.45 -18.74
CA LYS A 269 9.23 19.44 -20.15
C LYS A 269 8.20 20.51 -20.45
N LYS A 270 7.37 20.86 -19.46
CA LYS A 270 6.32 21.88 -19.56
C LYS A 270 6.12 22.55 -18.22
N GLY A 271 5.77 23.84 -18.26
CA GLY A 271 5.52 24.69 -17.08
C GLY A 271 6.61 25.69 -16.84
N ASP A 272 6.40 26.59 -15.87
CA ASP A 272 7.36 27.60 -15.45
C ASP A 272 8.13 27.12 -14.21
N SER A 273 9.46 27.16 -14.27
CA SER A 273 10.32 26.64 -13.21
C SER A 273 10.23 27.46 -11.92
N SER A 274 10.01 28.78 -12.02
CA SER A 274 9.86 29.65 -10.86
C SER A 274 8.55 29.35 -10.14
N HIS A 275 7.46 29.16 -10.90
CA HIS A 275 6.16 28.81 -10.35
C HIS A 275 6.18 27.39 -9.72
N LEU A 276 6.87 26.43 -10.34
CA LEU A 276 7.05 25.10 -9.74
C LEU A 276 7.81 25.17 -8.41
N SER A 277 8.89 25.94 -8.37
CA SER A 277 9.68 26.15 -7.14
C SER A 277 8.84 26.74 -6.01
N GLU A 278 8.06 27.79 -6.30
CA GLU A 278 7.15 28.40 -5.33
C GLU A 278 6.12 27.42 -4.79
N LYS A 279 5.52 26.58 -5.68
CA LYS A 279 4.58 25.53 -5.24
C LYS A 279 5.23 24.49 -4.34
N ILE A 280 6.44 24.03 -4.68
CA ILE A 280 7.18 23.06 -3.86
C ILE A 280 7.48 23.65 -2.47
N GLU A 281 7.97 24.89 -2.39
CA GLU A 281 8.26 25.56 -1.12
C GLU A 281 6.99 25.73 -0.28
N ARG A 282 5.91 26.21 -0.89
CA ARG A 282 4.63 26.36 -0.21
C ARG A 282 4.09 25.02 0.30
N THR A 283 4.20 23.95 -0.49
CA THR A 283 3.80 22.60 -0.07
C THR A 283 4.66 22.12 1.09
N LEU A 284 5.97 22.30 1.03
CA LEU A 284 6.87 21.98 2.14
C LEU A 284 6.48 22.73 3.43
N GLU A 285 6.20 24.03 3.33
CA GLU A 285 5.79 24.83 4.48
C GLU A 285 4.45 24.40 5.07
N ASN A 286 3.45 24.13 4.22
CA ASN A 286 2.12 23.68 4.63
C ASN A 286 2.17 22.31 5.33
N LEU A 287 2.94 21.38 4.77
CA LEU A 287 3.06 20.00 5.25
C LEU A 287 4.07 19.87 6.41
N ARG A 288 4.89 20.87 6.64
CA ARG A 288 5.86 20.89 7.73
C ARG A 288 5.17 21.18 9.06
N GLY A 289 4.61 20.15 9.68
CA GLY A 289 4.08 20.20 11.05
C GLY A 289 5.10 19.81 12.12
N ASN A 290 4.60 19.46 13.29
CA ASN A 290 5.42 18.93 14.40
C ASN A 290 5.84 17.46 14.18
N THR A 291 5.33 16.83 13.13
CA THR A 291 5.55 15.41 12.81
C THR A 291 6.27 15.30 11.47
N ASP A 292 7.32 14.50 11.43
CA ASP A 292 8.14 14.29 10.24
C ASP A 292 7.45 13.34 9.24
N ILE A 293 6.57 13.90 8.40
CA ILE A 293 5.89 13.16 7.34
C ILE A 293 6.79 12.90 6.12
N PHE A 294 7.93 13.58 6.00
CA PHE A 294 8.87 13.42 4.89
C PHE A 294 9.86 12.25 5.09
N GLY A 295 9.84 11.61 6.27
CA GLY A 295 10.75 10.53 6.61
C GLY A 295 12.21 10.94 6.75
N PHE A 296 12.48 12.19 7.11
CA PHE A 296 13.85 12.69 7.33
C PHE A 296 14.56 11.95 8.47
N LYS A 297 13.81 11.55 9.49
CA LYS A 297 14.29 10.71 10.60
C LYS A 297 14.98 9.45 10.09
N ASP A 298 14.34 8.73 9.19
CA ASP A 298 14.88 7.50 8.60
C ASP A 298 16.12 7.78 7.74
N ARG A 299 16.10 8.88 6.96
CA ARG A 299 17.26 9.28 6.13
C ARG A 299 18.46 9.69 6.96
N ILE A 300 18.25 10.43 8.07
CA ILE A 300 19.31 10.83 8.98
C ILE A 300 19.90 9.62 9.70
N SER A 301 19.06 8.73 10.23
CA SER A 301 19.51 7.55 10.96
C SER A 301 20.38 6.62 10.12
N ARG A 302 20.10 6.51 8.82
CA ARG A 302 20.84 5.65 7.89
C ARG A 302 22.10 6.30 7.32
N LYS A 303 22.01 7.58 6.90
CA LYS A 303 23.08 8.23 6.14
C LYS A 303 23.99 9.11 6.98
N TYR A 304 23.51 9.61 8.13
CA TYR A 304 24.21 10.60 8.97
C TYR A 304 24.30 10.13 10.42
N ARG A 305 24.91 8.98 10.63
CA ARG A 305 24.93 8.27 11.93
C ARG A 305 25.45 9.14 13.09
N ASN A 306 26.45 10.00 12.84
CA ASN A 306 26.99 10.90 13.87
C ASN A 306 25.93 11.93 14.32
N ILE A 307 25.23 12.54 13.34
CA ILE A 307 24.13 13.49 13.62
C ILE A 307 23.00 12.73 14.35
N TRP A 308 22.64 11.55 13.86
CA TRP A 308 21.59 10.73 14.45
C TRP A 308 21.87 10.42 15.94
N ASN A 309 23.08 10.04 16.29
CA ASN A 309 23.46 9.75 17.68
C ASN A 309 23.28 10.97 18.62
N THR A 310 23.37 12.18 18.09
CA THR A 310 23.16 13.44 18.84
C THR A 310 21.69 13.78 18.97
N VAL A 311 20.89 13.61 17.89
CA VAL A 311 19.53 14.12 17.84
C VAL A 311 18.44 13.10 18.19
N LYS A 312 18.75 11.80 18.20
CA LYS A 312 17.76 10.70 18.29
C LYS A 312 16.83 10.79 19.51
N ASP A 313 17.37 11.17 20.67
CA ASP A 313 16.62 11.18 21.94
C ASP A 313 15.64 12.37 22.03
N ASN A 314 15.90 13.43 21.26
CA ASN A 314 15.07 14.62 21.17
C ASN A 314 14.77 15.02 19.71
N TYR A 315 14.61 14.04 18.83
CA TYR A 315 14.48 14.27 17.39
C TYR A 315 13.39 15.28 17.03
N ASN A 316 12.20 15.20 17.66
CA ASN A 316 11.09 16.10 17.37
C ASN A 316 11.45 17.56 17.65
N PHE A 317 12.22 17.84 18.71
CA PHE A 317 12.72 19.18 18.99
C PHE A 317 13.64 19.68 17.86
N TYR A 318 14.61 18.87 17.44
CA TYR A 318 15.51 19.22 16.36
C TYR A 318 14.78 19.38 15.03
N TYR A 319 13.83 18.51 14.72
CA TYR A 319 13.03 18.58 13.49
C TYR A 319 12.17 19.84 13.44
N THR A 320 11.44 20.15 14.50
CA THR A 320 10.57 21.34 14.57
C THR A 320 11.36 22.63 14.39
N ASN A 321 12.60 22.68 14.93
CA ASN A 321 13.49 23.84 14.83
C ASN A 321 14.47 23.74 13.64
N ALA A 322 14.38 22.73 12.80
CA ALA A 322 15.28 22.54 11.67
C ALA A 322 15.14 23.68 10.65
N LYS A 323 16.23 24.04 10.00
CA LYS A 323 16.22 24.91 8.82
C LYS A 323 16.23 24.03 7.59
N ILE A 324 15.15 24.06 6.80
CA ILE A 324 14.98 23.27 5.60
C ILE A 324 15.09 24.20 4.39
N GLU A 325 16.00 23.88 3.48
CA GLU A 325 16.25 24.63 2.24
C GLU A 325 16.02 23.68 1.05
N VAL A 326 15.36 24.19 0.01
CA VAL A 326 15.21 23.44 -1.26
C VAL A 326 16.06 24.13 -2.32
N LYS A 327 16.84 23.35 -3.06
CA LYS A 327 17.64 23.78 -4.20
C LYS A 327 17.17 23.08 -5.45
N TYR A 328 17.03 23.82 -6.53
CA TYR A 328 16.46 23.35 -7.78
C TYR A 328 17.48 23.31 -8.90
N GLU A 329 17.40 22.30 -9.73
CA GLU A 329 18.14 22.11 -10.96
C GLU A 329 17.16 21.59 -12.01
N PHE A 330 16.42 22.53 -12.66
CA PHE A 330 15.43 22.25 -13.68
C PHE A 330 15.96 22.51 -15.09
#